data_153aa903df7b86beaa6f9f1756dfd896
#
_entry.id   153aa903df7b86beaa6f9f1756dfd896
#
_cell.length_a   1.000
_cell.length_b   1.000
_cell.length_c   1.000
_cell.angle_alpha   90.00
_cell.angle_beta   90.00
_cell.angle_gamma   90.00
#
_symmetry.space_group_name_H-M   'P 1'
#
loop_
_entity.id
_entity.type
_entity.pdbx_description
1 polymer ?
#
loop_
_entity_poly.entity_id
_entity_poly.type
_entity_poly.pdbx_seq_one_letter_code
_entity_poly.pdbx_strand_id
1 'polypeptide(L)'
;YYGAVQSFIFSALQSALFGLAFDDEEDDEQLSQKASRTLNSMIDSLLRGSGLAGAVLSAIKNGILEFREQSEKGFRADYGDVLVELLNVSPPIGSKARKLYGATKSYKFNRDIMGEMNTFDLDNPIWDIAGNVVSATTNLPLDRGFRKIENISAALNQDNETWQRIAVALGWDQWSLGIETKYEKRTKLKKEIKEKKKEEKKKNQQRCIKVKSDGSRCKVMVNKPKKYCHYHD
;
A
#
# COMPACT_ATOMS: atom_id res chain seq x y z
N TYR A 1 -20.52 28.95 13.18
CA TYR A 1 -19.56 29.69 14.01
C TYR A 1 -18.81 28.72 14.95
N TYR A 2 -19.52 27.94 15.78
CA TYR A 2 -18.91 26.99 16.73
C TYR A 2 -18.06 25.93 16.07
N GLY A 3 -18.50 25.32 14.96
CA GLY A 3 -17.76 24.29 14.25
C GLY A 3 -16.43 24.80 13.69
N ALA A 4 -16.38 26.02 13.18
CA ALA A 4 -15.16 26.64 12.67
C ALA A 4 -14.15 26.92 13.81
N VAL A 5 -14.63 27.42 14.95
CA VAL A 5 -13.80 27.69 16.13
C VAL A 5 -13.24 26.38 16.71
N GLN A 6 -14.07 25.33 16.83
CA GLN A 6 -13.62 24.01 17.29
C GLN A 6 -12.57 23.39 16.35
N SER A 7 -12.80 23.46 15.04
CA SER A 7 -11.83 22.96 14.05
C SER A 7 -10.52 23.71 14.12
N PHE A 8 -10.56 25.02 14.32
CA PHE A 8 -9.35 25.84 14.47
C PHE A 8 -8.57 25.48 15.74
N ILE A 9 -9.27 25.39 16.88
CA ILE A 9 -8.64 25.01 18.16
C ILE A 9 -8.04 23.62 18.08
N PHE A 10 -8.76 22.65 17.49
CA PHE A 10 -8.29 21.29 17.36
C PHE A 10 -7.06 21.18 16.45
N SER A 11 -7.05 21.91 15.34
CA SER A 11 -5.89 21.96 14.45
C SER A 11 -4.69 22.65 15.08
N ALA A 12 -4.91 23.75 15.82
CA ALA A 12 -3.84 24.44 16.54
C ALA A 12 -3.24 23.56 17.63
N LEU A 13 -4.08 22.81 18.36
CA LEU A 13 -3.66 21.85 19.38
C LEU A 13 -2.87 20.68 18.76
N GLN A 14 -3.33 20.13 17.64
CA GLN A 14 -2.58 19.11 16.89
C GLN A 14 -1.23 19.64 16.42
N SER A 15 -1.18 20.84 15.85
CA SER A 15 0.09 21.43 15.40
C SER A 15 1.05 21.68 16.54
N ALA A 16 0.56 22.13 17.70
CA ALA A 16 1.38 22.33 18.90
C ALA A 16 1.90 21.00 19.46
N LEU A 17 1.05 19.97 19.53
CA LEU A 17 1.44 18.62 19.97
C LEU A 17 2.47 17.99 19.03
N PHE A 18 2.28 18.12 17.71
CA PHE A 18 3.26 17.62 16.74
C PHE A 18 4.58 18.40 16.81
N GLY A 19 4.55 19.73 17.00
CA GLY A 19 5.76 20.52 17.18
C GLY A 19 6.52 20.16 18.45
N LEU A 20 5.82 19.88 19.56
CA LEU A 20 6.45 19.47 20.82
C LEU A 20 6.95 18.02 20.85
N ALA A 21 6.33 17.12 20.05
CA ALA A 21 6.67 15.71 20.07
C ALA A 21 7.85 15.35 19.14
N PHE A 22 8.22 16.22 18.21
CA PHE A 22 9.21 15.95 17.15
C PHE A 22 10.23 17.08 17.00
N ASP A 23 10.68 17.63 18.12
CA ASP A 23 11.70 18.70 18.17
C ASP A 23 13.13 18.16 18.02
N ASP A 24 13.33 17.02 17.36
CA ASP A 24 14.63 16.51 16.98
C ASP A 24 14.99 17.01 15.58
N GLU A 25 16.19 17.54 15.43
CA GLU A 25 16.91 18.08 14.28
C GLU A 25 16.41 17.56 12.91
N GLU A 26 15.27 18.09 12.43
CA GLU A 26 14.72 17.69 11.15
C GLU A 26 15.11 18.69 10.06
N ASP A 27 15.49 18.17 8.89
CA ASP A 27 15.77 18.95 7.69
C ASP A 27 14.63 19.91 7.36
N ASP A 28 14.93 21.14 6.96
CA ASP A 28 13.97 22.20 6.60
C ASP A 28 12.90 21.74 5.59
N GLU A 29 13.21 20.76 4.76
CA GLU A 29 12.31 20.17 3.78
C GLU A 29 11.20 19.33 4.42
N GLN A 30 11.51 18.60 5.48
CA GLN A 30 10.52 17.81 6.24
C GLN A 30 9.59 18.72 7.04
N LEU A 31 10.12 19.79 7.60
CA LEU A 31 9.33 20.80 8.33
C LEU A 31 8.31 21.49 7.41
N SER A 32 8.74 21.85 6.20
CA SER A 32 7.90 22.43 5.16
C SER A 32 6.76 21.48 4.72
N GLN A 33 7.07 20.19 4.55
CA GLN A 33 6.07 19.18 4.20
C GLN A 33 5.06 18.94 5.35
N LYS A 34 5.52 18.92 6.59
CA LYS A 34 4.64 18.78 7.78
C LYS A 34 3.72 20.00 7.91
N ALA A 35 4.26 21.22 7.77
CA ALA A 35 3.46 22.45 7.79
C ALA A 35 2.40 22.45 6.68
N SER A 36 2.76 22.05 5.47
CA SER A 36 1.84 21.95 4.34
C SER A 36 0.70 20.93 4.61
N ARG A 37 1.02 19.77 5.16
CA ARG A 37 0.03 18.75 5.54
C ARG A 37 -0.92 19.26 6.64
N THR A 38 -0.39 19.96 7.62
CA THR A 38 -1.18 20.55 8.72
C THR A 38 -2.12 21.62 8.19
N LEU A 39 -1.65 22.55 7.37
CA LEU A 39 -2.49 23.56 6.72
C LEU A 39 -3.59 22.94 5.86
N ASN A 40 -3.28 21.91 5.09
CA ASN A 40 -4.24 21.18 4.28
C ASN A 40 -5.34 20.54 5.15
N SER A 41 -4.95 19.92 6.27
CA SER A 41 -5.87 19.34 7.25
C SER A 41 -6.79 20.39 7.89
N MET A 42 -6.25 21.59 8.21
CA MET A 42 -7.03 22.72 8.74
C MET A 42 -8.08 23.20 7.73
N ILE A 43 -7.68 23.40 6.48
CA ILE A 43 -8.58 23.78 5.39
C ILE A 43 -9.68 22.73 5.20
N ASP A 44 -9.35 21.45 5.25
CA ASP A 44 -10.31 20.36 5.15
C ASP A 44 -11.32 20.38 6.29
N SER A 45 -10.86 20.61 7.51
CA SER A 45 -11.73 20.71 8.68
C SER A 45 -12.71 21.87 8.58
N LEU A 46 -12.24 23.03 8.11
CA LEU A 46 -13.08 24.20 7.88
C LEU A 46 -14.11 23.97 6.76
N LEU A 47 -13.68 23.41 5.63
CA LEU A 47 -14.56 23.10 4.51
C LEU A 47 -15.64 22.10 4.91
N ARG A 48 -15.26 20.98 5.53
CA ARG A 48 -16.21 19.95 5.97
C ARG A 48 -17.16 20.44 7.06
N GLY A 49 -16.71 21.37 7.90
CA GLY A 49 -17.55 22.04 8.90
C GLY A 49 -18.64 22.94 8.30
N SER A 50 -18.51 23.37 7.04
CA SER A 50 -19.55 24.18 6.34
C SER A 50 -20.66 23.32 5.69
N GLY A 51 -20.70 22.01 5.97
CA GLY A 51 -21.74 21.11 5.51
C GLY A 51 -21.41 20.42 4.18
N LEU A 52 -22.47 19.98 3.47
CA LEU A 52 -22.31 19.15 2.27
C LEU A 52 -21.52 19.85 1.16
N ALA A 53 -21.78 21.12 0.92
CA ALA A 53 -21.08 21.90 -0.10
C ALA A 53 -19.58 21.99 0.20
N GLY A 54 -19.21 22.22 1.45
CA GLY A 54 -17.82 22.24 1.87
C GLY A 54 -17.15 20.86 1.82
N ALA A 55 -17.90 19.79 2.10
CA ALA A 55 -17.38 18.43 1.94
C ALA A 55 -17.05 18.11 0.46
N VAL A 56 -17.90 18.57 -0.48
CA VAL A 56 -17.63 18.43 -1.92
C VAL A 56 -16.39 19.24 -2.33
N LEU A 57 -16.28 20.49 -1.87
CA LEU A 57 -15.11 21.32 -2.15
C LEU A 57 -13.82 20.73 -1.57
N SER A 58 -13.88 20.18 -0.36
CA SER A 58 -12.75 19.46 0.25
C SER A 58 -12.33 18.24 -0.59
N ALA A 59 -13.28 17.44 -1.07
CA ALA A 59 -13.00 16.29 -1.90
C ALA A 59 -12.38 16.70 -3.26
N ILE A 60 -12.90 17.74 -3.89
CA ILE A 60 -12.33 18.26 -5.14
C ILE A 60 -10.90 18.78 -4.91
N LYS A 61 -10.69 19.58 -3.87
CA LYS A 61 -9.35 20.09 -3.51
C LYS A 61 -8.36 18.94 -3.32
N ASN A 62 -8.72 17.92 -2.54
CA ASN A 62 -7.86 16.78 -2.26
C ASN A 62 -7.62 15.94 -3.52
N GLY A 63 -8.64 15.78 -4.38
CA GLY A 63 -8.49 15.14 -5.68
C GLY A 63 -7.50 15.87 -6.59
N ILE A 64 -7.50 17.20 -6.60
CA ILE A 64 -6.55 18.02 -7.37
C ILE A 64 -5.12 17.85 -6.82
N LEU A 65 -4.95 17.88 -5.50
CA LEU A 65 -3.65 17.71 -4.85
C LEU A 65 -3.08 16.32 -5.14
N GLU A 66 -3.92 15.28 -5.02
CA GLU A 66 -3.54 13.91 -5.33
C GLU A 66 -3.20 13.75 -6.82
N PHE A 67 -3.99 14.36 -7.72
CA PHE A 67 -3.69 14.34 -9.15
C PHE A 67 -2.32 14.96 -9.45
N ARG A 68 -2.00 16.08 -8.82
CA ARG A 68 -0.68 16.72 -8.96
C ARG A 68 0.43 15.77 -8.48
N GLU A 69 0.29 15.20 -7.28
CA GLU A 69 1.27 14.27 -6.73
C GLU A 69 1.45 13.03 -7.63
N GLN A 70 0.36 12.46 -8.15
CA GLN A 70 0.43 11.35 -9.08
C GLN A 70 1.06 11.74 -10.42
N SER A 71 0.79 12.95 -10.91
CA SER A 71 1.41 13.48 -12.13
C SER A 71 2.94 13.60 -11.99
N GLU A 72 3.44 13.98 -10.82
CA GLU A 72 4.88 14.07 -10.53
C GLU A 72 5.54 12.67 -10.49
N LYS A 73 4.82 11.62 -10.12
CA LYS A 73 5.30 10.22 -10.09
C LYS A 73 5.49 9.59 -11.49
N GLY A 74 4.98 10.20 -12.55
CA GLY A 74 5.12 9.79 -13.93
C GLY A 74 4.70 8.34 -14.16
N PHE A 75 5.63 7.47 -14.55
CA PHE A 75 5.36 6.05 -14.85
C PHE A 75 4.79 5.23 -13.69
N ARG A 76 4.93 5.71 -12.45
CA ARG A 76 4.41 5.06 -11.22
C ARG A 76 3.10 5.66 -10.76
N ALA A 77 2.49 6.55 -11.54
CA ALA A 77 1.24 7.20 -11.21
C ALA A 77 0.11 6.19 -11.01
N ASP A 78 -0.67 6.38 -9.97
CA ASP A 78 -1.88 5.60 -9.68
C ASP A 78 -3.08 6.54 -9.57
N TYR A 79 -3.71 6.81 -10.70
CA TYR A 79 -4.87 7.70 -10.76
C TYR A 79 -6.13 7.16 -10.05
N GLY A 80 -6.10 5.90 -9.61
CA GLY A 80 -7.15 5.35 -8.75
C GLY A 80 -7.18 6.01 -7.38
N ASP A 81 -6.03 6.45 -6.84
CA ASP A 81 -5.97 7.22 -5.59
C ASP A 81 -6.72 8.56 -5.73
N VAL A 82 -6.63 9.22 -6.90
CA VAL A 82 -7.39 10.45 -7.22
C VAL A 82 -8.90 10.21 -7.18
N LEU A 83 -9.36 9.11 -7.78
CA LEU A 83 -10.78 8.74 -7.73
C LEU A 83 -11.27 8.49 -6.31
N VAL A 84 -10.48 7.84 -5.50
CA VAL A 84 -10.81 7.57 -4.09
C VAL A 84 -10.94 8.88 -3.30
N GLU A 85 -10.07 9.87 -3.53
CA GLU A 85 -10.17 11.17 -2.89
C GLU A 85 -11.40 11.96 -3.37
N LEU A 86 -11.75 11.91 -4.66
CA LEU A 86 -12.98 12.51 -5.17
C LEU A 86 -14.26 11.89 -4.58
N LEU A 87 -14.24 10.56 -4.31
CA LEU A 87 -15.35 9.87 -3.66
C LEU A 87 -15.43 10.13 -2.15
N ASN A 88 -14.43 10.78 -1.57
CA ASN A 88 -14.35 11.06 -0.14
C ASN A 88 -15.20 12.28 0.29
N VAL A 89 -16.36 12.46 -0.34
CA VAL A 89 -17.33 13.53 -0.02
C VAL A 89 -17.94 13.32 1.37
N SER A 90 -18.17 12.05 1.76
CA SER A 90 -18.64 11.73 3.10
C SER A 90 -17.83 10.57 3.69
N PRO A 91 -17.60 10.56 5.03
CA PRO A 91 -16.83 9.52 5.69
C PRO A 91 -17.28 8.09 5.38
N PRO A 92 -18.58 7.75 5.35
CA PRO A 92 -19.04 6.41 5.00
C PRO A 92 -18.69 6.02 3.56
N ILE A 93 -18.89 6.91 2.60
CA ILE A 93 -18.63 6.65 1.18
C ILE A 93 -17.14 6.53 0.93
N GLY A 94 -16.34 7.50 1.42
CA GLY A 94 -14.90 7.49 1.29
C GLY A 94 -14.24 6.27 1.92
N SER A 95 -14.71 5.84 3.10
CA SER A 95 -14.22 4.63 3.75
C SER A 95 -14.47 3.37 2.91
N LYS A 96 -15.66 3.24 2.33
CA LYS A 96 -16.01 2.10 1.46
C LYS A 96 -15.18 2.12 0.17
N ALA A 97 -15.05 3.29 -0.46
CA ALA A 97 -14.25 3.45 -1.66
C ALA A 97 -12.79 3.06 -1.43
N ARG A 98 -12.18 3.52 -0.34
CA ARG A 98 -10.81 3.15 0.04
C ARG A 98 -10.64 1.66 0.27
N LYS A 99 -11.58 1.01 0.94
CA LYS A 99 -11.53 -0.44 1.18
C LYS A 99 -11.63 -1.24 -0.12
N LEU A 100 -12.57 -0.91 -1.00
CA LEU A 100 -12.71 -1.57 -2.30
C LEU A 100 -11.49 -1.34 -3.19
N TYR A 101 -10.99 -0.11 -3.21
CA TYR A 101 -9.78 0.20 -3.96
C TYR A 101 -8.56 -0.52 -3.39
N GLY A 102 -8.40 -0.54 -2.06
CA GLY A 102 -7.35 -1.29 -1.38
C GLY A 102 -7.40 -2.79 -1.68
N ALA A 103 -8.60 -3.37 -1.74
CA ALA A 103 -8.79 -4.77 -2.15
C ALA A 103 -8.32 -5.01 -3.59
N THR A 104 -8.70 -4.13 -4.52
CA THR A 104 -8.28 -4.21 -5.94
C THR A 104 -6.77 -4.06 -6.08
N LYS A 105 -6.18 -3.11 -5.37
CA LYS A 105 -4.73 -2.88 -5.34
C LYS A 105 -3.99 -4.08 -4.75
N SER A 106 -4.48 -4.62 -3.64
CA SER A 106 -3.93 -5.82 -3.01
C SER A 106 -3.99 -7.02 -3.96
N TYR A 107 -5.10 -7.24 -4.66
CA TYR A 107 -5.22 -8.29 -5.67
C TYR A 107 -4.19 -8.12 -6.79
N LYS A 108 -4.12 -6.93 -7.39
CA LYS A 108 -3.20 -6.62 -8.48
C LYS A 108 -1.74 -6.88 -8.12
N PHE A 109 -1.33 -6.44 -6.93
CA PHE A 109 0.06 -6.53 -6.50
C PHE A 109 0.45 -7.88 -5.88
N ASN A 110 -0.52 -8.66 -5.39
CA ASN A 110 -0.23 -9.89 -4.68
C ASN A 110 -0.68 -11.16 -5.43
N ARG A 111 -1.15 -11.01 -6.67
CA ARG A 111 -1.66 -12.13 -7.48
C ARG A 111 -0.69 -13.31 -7.55
N ASP A 112 0.60 -13.03 -7.72
CA ASP A 112 1.64 -14.06 -7.83
C ASP A 112 1.83 -14.85 -6.52
N ILE A 113 1.60 -14.22 -5.37
CA ILE A 113 1.77 -14.84 -4.06
C ILE A 113 0.54 -15.66 -3.68
N MET A 114 -0.65 -15.19 -4.06
CA MET A 114 -1.91 -15.82 -3.67
C MET A 114 -2.00 -17.27 -4.13
N GLY A 115 -1.38 -17.61 -5.27
CA GLY A 115 -1.33 -18.97 -5.79
C GLY A 115 -0.27 -19.85 -5.14
N GLU A 116 0.76 -19.27 -4.55
CA GLU A 116 1.89 -20.00 -3.96
C GLU A 116 1.69 -20.23 -2.44
N MET A 117 0.91 -19.37 -1.79
CA MET A 117 0.61 -19.51 -0.36
C MET A 117 -0.62 -20.40 -0.13
N ASN A 118 -0.61 -21.13 0.97
CA ASN A 118 -1.79 -21.90 1.39
C ASN A 118 -2.97 -20.93 1.61
N THR A 119 -4.13 -21.26 1.06
CA THR A 119 -5.35 -20.44 1.17
C THR A 119 -5.82 -20.28 2.63
N PHE A 120 -5.55 -21.26 3.48
CA PHE A 120 -5.90 -21.21 4.91
C PHE A 120 -4.89 -20.43 5.77
N ASP A 121 -3.75 -20.06 5.20
CA ASP A 121 -2.79 -19.21 5.89
C ASP A 121 -3.33 -17.77 5.98
N LEU A 122 -3.41 -17.24 7.20
CA LEU A 122 -3.86 -15.85 7.43
C LEU A 122 -2.92 -14.81 6.84
N ASP A 123 -1.67 -15.20 6.58
CA ASP A 123 -0.70 -14.35 5.87
C ASP A 123 -1.01 -14.27 4.36
N ASN A 124 -1.91 -15.12 3.81
CA ASN A 124 -2.31 -15.05 2.41
C ASN A 124 -3.08 -13.75 2.13
N PRO A 125 -2.69 -12.96 1.12
CA PRO A 125 -3.37 -11.71 0.73
C PRO A 125 -4.88 -11.85 0.45
N ILE A 126 -5.37 -13.05 0.19
CA ILE A 126 -6.81 -13.30 -0.07
C ILE A 126 -7.68 -12.87 1.12
N TRP A 127 -7.17 -13.02 2.35
CA TRP A 127 -7.91 -12.64 3.55
C TRP A 127 -8.01 -11.13 3.72
N ASP A 128 -6.95 -10.37 3.35
CA ASP A 128 -7.00 -8.91 3.36
C ASP A 128 -8.00 -8.40 2.31
N ILE A 129 -8.03 -9.02 1.13
CA ILE A 129 -8.96 -8.69 0.06
C ILE A 129 -10.40 -8.98 0.50
N ALA A 130 -10.66 -10.19 0.98
CA ALA A 130 -11.97 -10.59 1.47
C ALA A 130 -12.45 -9.71 2.62
N GLY A 131 -11.58 -9.43 3.59
CA GLY A 131 -11.89 -8.56 4.72
C GLY A 131 -12.26 -7.14 4.29
N ASN A 132 -11.53 -6.57 3.34
CA ASN A 132 -11.82 -5.25 2.79
C ASN A 132 -13.14 -5.21 2.01
N VAL A 133 -13.40 -6.21 1.17
CA VAL A 133 -14.65 -6.30 0.39
C VAL A 133 -15.85 -6.47 1.32
N VAL A 134 -15.79 -7.42 2.25
CA VAL A 134 -16.89 -7.65 3.19
C VAL A 134 -17.09 -6.44 4.11
N SER A 135 -16.01 -5.82 4.61
CA SER A 135 -16.13 -4.62 5.43
C SER A 135 -16.73 -3.44 4.66
N ALA A 136 -16.47 -3.33 3.36
CA ALA A 136 -17.05 -2.28 2.52
C ALA A 136 -18.54 -2.48 2.27
N THR A 137 -18.99 -3.73 2.14
CA THR A 137 -20.40 -4.07 1.83
C THR A 137 -21.28 -4.14 3.08
N THR A 138 -20.80 -4.77 4.15
CA THR A 138 -21.60 -5.06 5.36
C THR A 138 -21.44 -4.04 6.49
N ASN A 139 -20.49 -3.10 6.37
CA ASN A 139 -20.06 -2.18 7.44
C ASN A 139 -19.45 -2.89 8.68
N LEU A 140 -19.20 -4.19 8.64
CA LEU A 140 -18.52 -4.91 9.71
C LEU A 140 -17.00 -4.64 9.62
N PRO A 141 -16.34 -4.28 10.73
CA PRO A 141 -14.91 -3.98 10.72
C PRO A 141 -14.05 -5.26 10.76
N LEU A 142 -14.21 -6.14 9.75
CA LEU A 142 -13.48 -7.41 9.69
C LEU A 142 -11.97 -7.23 9.58
N ASP A 143 -11.53 -6.16 8.94
CA ASP A 143 -10.12 -5.75 8.87
C ASP A 143 -9.49 -5.60 10.27
N ARG A 144 -10.24 -5.06 11.23
CA ARG A 144 -9.79 -4.99 12.64
C ARG A 144 -9.79 -6.36 13.31
N GLY A 145 -10.76 -7.21 12.97
CA GLY A 145 -10.83 -8.58 13.46
C GLY A 145 -9.61 -9.39 13.05
N PHE A 146 -9.26 -9.35 11.78
CA PHE A 146 -8.08 -10.04 11.25
C PHE A 146 -6.77 -9.57 11.88
N ARG A 147 -6.59 -8.25 12.10
CA ARG A 147 -5.42 -7.74 12.83
C ARG A 147 -5.32 -8.27 14.26
N LYS A 148 -6.45 -8.38 14.97
CA LYS A 148 -6.44 -8.97 16.33
C LYS A 148 -6.05 -10.44 16.30
N ILE A 149 -6.57 -11.21 15.35
CA ILE A 149 -6.21 -12.63 15.18
C ILE A 149 -4.72 -12.75 14.84
N GLU A 150 -4.19 -11.90 13.97
CA GLU A 150 -2.77 -11.84 13.62
C GLU A 150 -1.90 -11.55 14.87
N ASN A 151 -2.29 -10.57 15.68
CA ASN A 151 -1.59 -10.29 16.94
C ASN A 151 -1.65 -11.46 17.92
N ILE A 152 -2.80 -12.12 18.04
CA ILE A 152 -2.92 -13.33 18.88
C ILE A 152 -2.00 -14.43 18.34
N SER A 153 -2.00 -14.65 17.03
CA SER A 153 -1.11 -15.64 16.40
C SER A 153 0.37 -15.33 16.67
N ALA A 154 0.78 -14.06 16.54
CA ALA A 154 2.16 -13.64 16.84
C ALA A 154 2.51 -13.79 18.32
N ALA A 155 1.56 -13.53 19.23
CA ALA A 155 1.75 -13.74 20.67
C ALA A 155 1.84 -15.23 21.04
N LEU A 156 1.21 -16.11 20.30
CA LEU A 156 1.27 -17.57 20.50
C LEU A 156 2.49 -18.21 19.81
N ASN A 157 3.12 -17.51 18.87
CA ASN A 157 4.27 -18.05 18.15
C ASN A 157 5.47 -18.23 19.08
N GLN A 158 5.99 -19.45 19.17
CA GLN A 158 7.11 -19.82 20.02
C GLN A 158 8.47 -19.31 19.52
N ASP A 159 8.56 -18.93 18.23
CA ASP A 159 9.78 -18.36 17.64
C ASP A 159 10.07 -16.95 18.18
N ASN A 160 9.05 -16.27 18.71
CA ASN A 160 9.20 -14.95 19.30
C ASN A 160 9.65 -15.04 20.78
N GLU A 161 10.46 -14.09 21.22
CA GLU A 161 10.88 -13.99 22.60
C GLU A 161 9.68 -13.76 23.55
N THR A 162 9.76 -14.27 24.77
CA THR A 162 8.64 -14.21 25.73
C THR A 162 8.15 -12.78 25.98
N TRP A 163 9.07 -11.81 26.10
CA TRP A 163 8.70 -10.42 26.29
C TRP A 163 8.01 -9.80 25.08
N GLN A 164 8.43 -10.17 23.84
CA GLN A 164 7.79 -9.74 22.60
C GLN A 164 6.35 -10.28 22.51
N ARG A 165 6.15 -11.55 22.87
CA ARG A 165 4.83 -12.18 22.92
C ARG A 165 3.88 -11.48 23.87
N ILE A 166 4.37 -11.12 25.08
CA ILE A 166 3.60 -10.36 26.07
C ILE A 166 3.29 -8.96 25.53
N ALA A 167 4.25 -8.27 24.94
CA ALA A 167 4.06 -6.93 24.39
C ALA A 167 3.01 -6.90 23.26
N VAL A 168 3.05 -7.87 22.33
CA VAL A 168 2.02 -8.02 21.28
C VAL A 168 0.65 -8.32 21.88
N ALA A 169 0.56 -9.18 22.88
CA ALA A 169 -0.70 -9.47 23.57
C ALA A 169 -1.29 -8.23 24.26
N LEU A 170 -0.44 -7.31 24.74
CA LEU A 170 -0.82 -6.00 25.28
C LEU A 170 -1.18 -4.98 24.20
N GLY A 171 -1.03 -5.32 22.92
CA GLY A 171 -1.43 -4.48 21.80
C GLY A 171 -0.30 -3.66 21.18
N TRP A 172 0.96 -3.94 21.49
CA TRP A 172 2.10 -3.33 20.80
C TRP A 172 2.19 -3.81 19.38
N ASP A 173 2.70 -2.94 18.51
CA ASP A 173 2.85 -3.26 17.10
C ASP A 173 4.04 -4.21 16.85
N GLN A 174 3.84 -5.22 16.02
CA GLN A 174 4.84 -6.25 15.72
C GLN A 174 6.12 -5.63 15.14
N TRP A 175 5.97 -4.61 14.30
CA TRP A 175 7.09 -3.93 13.68
C TRP A 175 8.00 -3.24 14.71
N SER A 176 7.44 -2.56 15.70
CA SER A 176 8.21 -1.88 16.75
C SER A 176 8.97 -2.86 17.66
N LEU A 177 8.55 -4.11 17.69
CA LEU A 177 9.15 -5.18 18.46
C LEU A 177 10.18 -6.00 17.67
N GLY A 178 10.41 -5.68 16.40
CA GLY A 178 11.29 -6.44 15.53
C GLY A 178 10.75 -7.83 15.14
N ILE A 179 9.45 -8.06 15.33
CA ILE A 179 8.80 -9.30 14.91
C ILE A 179 8.51 -9.21 13.40
N GLU A 180 8.82 -10.27 12.67
CA GLU A 180 8.58 -10.33 11.24
C GLU A 180 7.08 -10.18 10.93
N THR A 181 6.74 -9.09 10.24
CA THR A 181 5.37 -8.79 9.84
C THR A 181 4.96 -9.60 8.62
N LYS A 182 3.65 -9.82 8.41
CA LYS A 182 3.12 -10.46 7.20
C LYS A 182 3.55 -9.75 5.91
N TYR A 183 3.76 -8.44 5.95
CA TYR A 183 4.24 -7.67 4.81
C TYR A 183 5.68 -8.04 4.44
N GLU A 184 6.55 -8.21 5.43
CA GLU A 184 7.94 -8.64 5.21
C GLU A 184 8.01 -10.06 4.67
N LYS A 185 7.24 -10.99 5.24
CA LYS A 185 7.12 -12.38 4.73
C LYS A 185 6.68 -12.39 3.26
N ARG A 186 5.63 -11.64 2.92
CA ARG A 186 5.15 -11.51 1.54
C ARG A 186 6.20 -10.90 0.61
N THR A 187 6.97 -9.94 1.09
CA THR A 187 8.03 -9.30 0.31
C THR A 187 9.19 -10.26 0.03
N LYS A 188 9.57 -11.09 1.02
CA LYS A 188 10.58 -12.15 0.84
C LYS A 188 10.09 -13.18 -0.19
N LEU A 189 8.88 -13.68 -0.01
CA LEU A 189 8.28 -14.64 -0.95
C LEU A 189 8.18 -14.11 -2.39
N LYS A 190 7.82 -12.83 -2.54
CA LYS A 190 7.83 -12.18 -3.88
C LYS A 190 9.20 -12.19 -4.53
N LYS A 191 10.26 -11.94 -3.76
CA LYS A 191 11.64 -11.97 -4.27
C LYS A 191 11.99 -13.37 -4.73
N GLU A 192 11.71 -14.40 -3.92
CA GLU A 192 11.97 -15.80 -4.25
C GLU A 192 11.22 -16.25 -5.52
N ILE A 193 9.91 -15.95 -5.62
CA ILE A 193 9.12 -16.27 -6.81
C ILE A 193 9.70 -15.58 -8.06
N LYS A 194 10.12 -14.32 -7.92
CA LYS A 194 10.73 -13.57 -9.02
C LYS A 194 12.06 -14.16 -9.45
N GLU A 195 12.86 -14.63 -8.52
CA GLU A 195 14.13 -15.30 -8.80
C GLU A 195 13.90 -16.65 -9.49
N LYS A 196 13.03 -17.49 -8.96
CA LYS A 196 12.63 -18.77 -9.60
C LYS A 196 12.14 -18.54 -11.03
N LYS A 197 11.24 -17.60 -11.25
CA LYS A 197 10.75 -17.25 -12.60
C LYS A 197 11.87 -16.75 -13.54
N LYS A 198 12.89 -16.07 -13.02
CA LYS A 198 14.06 -15.64 -13.81
C LYS A 198 14.94 -16.85 -14.18
N GLU A 199 15.16 -17.76 -13.25
CA GLU A 199 15.94 -18.98 -13.51
C GLU A 199 15.23 -19.89 -14.53
N GLU A 200 13.93 -20.10 -14.40
CA GLU A 200 13.14 -20.86 -15.37
C GLU A 200 13.21 -20.23 -16.76
N LYS A 201 13.08 -18.91 -16.84
CA LYS A 201 13.25 -18.20 -18.12
C LYS A 201 14.63 -18.42 -18.71
N LYS A 202 15.71 -18.36 -17.91
CA LYS A 202 17.05 -18.64 -18.38
C LYS A 202 17.21 -20.09 -18.86
N LYS A 203 16.64 -21.07 -18.14
CA LYS A 203 16.66 -22.49 -18.52
C LYS A 203 15.89 -22.74 -19.84
N ASN A 204 14.80 -22.00 -20.06
CA ASN A 204 13.95 -22.13 -21.23
C ASN A 204 14.42 -21.32 -22.44
N GLN A 205 15.44 -20.48 -22.28
CA GLN A 205 16.02 -19.72 -23.36
C GLN A 205 17.27 -20.37 -23.92
N GLN A 206 17.46 -20.22 -25.24
CA GLN A 206 18.70 -20.63 -25.94
C GLN A 206 19.05 -19.54 -26.96
N ARG A 207 20.31 -19.49 -27.36
CA ARG A 207 20.73 -18.56 -28.43
C ARG A 207 20.23 -19.04 -29.76
N CYS A 208 19.81 -18.12 -30.63
CA CYS A 208 19.51 -18.38 -32.02
C CYS A 208 20.70 -19.09 -32.69
N ILE A 209 20.42 -20.16 -33.45
CA ILE A 209 21.47 -21.00 -34.06
C ILE A 209 22.06 -20.36 -35.32
N LYS A 210 21.37 -19.37 -35.92
CA LYS A 210 21.82 -18.73 -37.17
C LYS A 210 23.18 -18.02 -36.99
N VAL A 211 24.08 -18.32 -37.90
CA VAL A 211 25.37 -17.65 -38.04
C VAL A 211 25.19 -16.50 -39.04
N LYS A 212 25.69 -15.35 -38.75
CA LYS A 212 25.69 -14.19 -39.63
C LYS A 212 26.73 -14.32 -40.73
N SER A 213 26.65 -13.46 -41.73
CA SER A 213 27.61 -13.41 -42.84
C SER A 213 29.08 -13.14 -42.40
N ASP A 214 29.25 -12.54 -41.22
CA ASP A 214 30.56 -12.26 -40.60
C ASP A 214 31.11 -13.46 -39.78
N GLY A 215 30.46 -14.60 -39.81
CA GLY A 215 30.83 -15.80 -39.05
C GLY A 215 30.42 -15.78 -37.58
N SER A 216 29.88 -14.66 -37.07
CA SER A 216 29.43 -14.58 -35.69
C SER A 216 28.02 -15.17 -35.50
N ARG A 217 27.76 -15.79 -34.33
CA ARG A 217 26.41 -16.25 -33.98
C ARG A 217 25.47 -15.10 -33.65
N CYS A 218 24.20 -15.24 -34.04
CA CYS A 218 23.16 -14.31 -33.63
C CYS A 218 23.08 -14.24 -32.08
N LYS A 219 23.05 -13.02 -31.53
CA LYS A 219 23.03 -12.78 -30.07
C LYS A 219 21.61 -12.86 -29.46
N VAL A 220 20.58 -12.98 -30.32
CA VAL A 220 19.18 -12.98 -29.85
C VAL A 220 18.87 -14.29 -29.14
N MET A 221 18.26 -14.20 -27.97
CA MET A 221 17.76 -15.33 -27.21
C MET A 221 16.36 -15.71 -27.70
N VAL A 222 16.11 -17.01 -27.81
CA VAL A 222 14.83 -17.57 -28.24
C VAL A 222 14.33 -18.57 -27.21
N ASN A 223 13.02 -18.70 -27.09
CA ASN A 223 12.42 -19.70 -26.20
C ASN A 223 12.46 -21.08 -26.85
N LYS A 224 12.88 -22.08 -26.11
CA LYS A 224 12.77 -23.47 -26.56
C LYS A 224 11.29 -23.83 -26.79
N PRO A 225 10.94 -24.61 -27.81
CA PRO A 225 11.83 -25.35 -28.71
C PRO A 225 12.31 -24.56 -29.95
N LYS A 226 11.98 -23.27 -30.07
CA LYS A 226 12.37 -22.45 -31.24
C LYS A 226 13.90 -22.38 -31.36
N LYS A 227 14.40 -22.63 -32.57
CA LYS A 227 15.83 -22.59 -32.87
C LYS A 227 16.28 -21.25 -33.43
N TYR A 228 15.36 -20.50 -34.07
CA TYR A 228 15.62 -19.23 -34.74
C TYR A 228 14.87 -18.11 -34.09
N CYS A 229 15.38 -16.89 -34.19
CA CYS A 229 14.69 -15.69 -33.74
C CYS A 229 13.81 -15.14 -34.89
N HIS A 230 12.90 -14.24 -34.56
CA HIS A 230 11.95 -13.62 -35.50
C HIS A 230 12.62 -12.88 -36.70
N TYR A 231 13.92 -12.63 -36.65
CA TYR A 231 14.67 -12.08 -37.80
C TYR A 231 15.21 -13.17 -38.72
N HIS A 232 15.18 -14.46 -38.32
CA HIS A 232 15.79 -15.57 -39.01
C HIS A 232 14.81 -16.76 -39.20
N ASP A 233 13.56 -16.57 -38.84
CA ASP A 233 12.48 -17.55 -39.00
C ASP A 233 11.92 -17.52 -40.40
#